data_a81128041107c3eadca50727e356bdcc
#
_entry.id   a81128041107c3eadca50727e356bdcc
#
_cell.length_a   1.000
_cell.length_b   1.000
_cell.length_c   1.000
_cell.angle_alpha   90.00
_cell.angle_beta   90.00
_cell.angle_gamma   90.00
#
_symmetry.space_group_name_H-M   'P 1'
#
loop_
_entity.id
_entity.type
_entity.pdbx_description
1 polymer ?
#
loop_
_entity_poly.entity_id
_entity_poly.type
_entity_poly.pdbx_seq_one_letter_code
_entity_poly.pdbx_strand_id
1 'polypeptide(L)'
;MKSWSILLAAAFTIFFTSSQLTEPSEAKIGSTAPVFSIKNESGDFSLSEMRGKYVLLSFWSLNEPQSRVNNAQYASLADSNNIHYVSINIDSDTTLWSQIVEIDNLNASRQYSSQDSKSSDIIDDYHLATGSRAYLINPDGIIEAVNPSLDQLVKLTPI
;
A
#
# COMPACT_ATOMS: atom_id res chain seq x y z
N MET A 1 -48.66 60.67 -9.80
CA MET A 1 -48.55 59.22 -9.99
C MET A 1 -47.06 58.89 -10.10
N LYS A 2 -46.48 58.33 -9.03
CA LYS A 2 -45.06 57.96 -8.98
C LYS A 2 -44.98 56.44 -9.04
N SER A 3 -44.47 55.90 -10.15
CA SER A 3 -44.21 54.46 -10.30
C SER A 3 -42.92 54.06 -9.60
N TRP A 4 -43.00 53.18 -8.67
CA TRP A 4 -41.86 52.60 -7.95
C TRP A 4 -41.42 51.31 -8.69
N SER A 5 -40.28 51.41 -9.31
CA SER A 5 -39.63 50.23 -9.93
C SER A 5 -38.83 49.50 -8.86
N ILE A 6 -39.26 48.30 -8.51
CA ILE A 6 -38.54 47.41 -7.60
C ILE A 6 -37.53 46.62 -8.44
N LEU A 7 -36.23 46.93 -8.25
CA LEU A 7 -35.11 46.13 -8.81
C LEU A 7 -34.86 44.94 -7.87
N LEU A 8 -35.26 43.77 -8.32
CA LEU A 8 -34.89 42.49 -7.68
C LEU A 8 -33.44 42.15 -8.13
N ALA A 9 -32.49 42.34 -7.22
CA ALA A 9 -31.13 41.85 -7.37
C ALA A 9 -31.11 40.38 -6.96
N ALA A 10 -31.07 39.49 -7.95
CA ALA A 10 -30.84 38.06 -7.72
C ALA A 10 -29.35 37.86 -7.42
N ALA A 11 -29.01 37.61 -6.14
CA ALA A 11 -27.67 37.21 -5.74
C ALA A 11 -27.46 35.73 -6.16
N PHE A 12 -26.72 35.53 -7.24
CA PHE A 12 -26.31 34.22 -7.67
C PHE A 12 -25.09 33.78 -6.86
N THR A 13 -25.33 33.06 -5.76
CA THR A 13 -24.27 32.43 -4.98
C THR A 13 -23.74 31.24 -5.73
N ILE A 14 -22.57 31.42 -6.37
CA ILE A 14 -21.81 30.32 -6.97
C ILE A 14 -21.18 29.53 -5.82
N PHE A 15 -21.74 28.37 -5.51
CA PHE A 15 -21.07 27.38 -4.69
C PHE A 15 -19.92 26.79 -5.50
N PHE A 16 -18.70 27.26 -5.25
CA PHE A 16 -17.49 26.55 -5.65
C PHE A 16 -17.40 25.29 -4.78
N THR A 17 -17.89 24.17 -5.27
CA THR A 17 -17.48 22.86 -4.76
C THR A 17 -16.04 22.67 -5.22
N SER A 18 -15.11 22.98 -4.32
CA SER A 18 -13.71 22.56 -4.47
C SER A 18 -13.69 21.04 -4.39
N SER A 19 -13.78 20.37 -5.53
CA SER A 19 -13.32 18.99 -5.63
C SER A 19 -11.82 19.07 -5.41
N GLN A 20 -11.39 18.68 -4.21
CA GLN A 20 -9.98 18.42 -3.96
C GLN A 20 -9.59 17.28 -4.90
N LEU A 21 -8.92 17.62 -5.97
CA LEU A 21 -8.13 16.66 -6.73
C LEU A 21 -7.09 16.18 -5.74
N THR A 22 -7.32 14.99 -5.17
CA THR A 22 -6.31 14.32 -4.36
C THR A 22 -5.19 13.98 -5.33
N GLU A 23 -4.09 14.74 -5.27
CA GLU A 23 -2.87 14.38 -5.98
C GLU A 23 -2.55 12.93 -5.65
N PRO A 24 -2.13 12.11 -6.62
CA PRO A 24 -1.72 10.74 -6.36
C PRO A 24 -0.71 10.75 -5.21
N SER A 25 -1.01 10.02 -4.14
CA SER A 25 -0.14 9.97 -2.96
C SER A 25 1.09 9.17 -3.31
N GLU A 26 2.19 9.87 -3.55
CA GLU A 26 3.49 9.26 -3.80
C GLU A 26 3.99 8.54 -2.54
N ALA A 27 4.37 7.25 -2.67
CA ALA A 27 4.83 6.45 -1.54
C ALA A 27 6.22 6.88 -1.06
N LYS A 28 6.25 7.78 -0.06
CA LYS A 28 7.47 8.28 0.59
C LYS A 28 7.30 8.38 2.10
N ILE A 29 8.41 8.41 2.81
CA ILE A 29 8.41 8.55 4.28
C ILE A 29 7.64 9.82 4.69
N GLY A 30 6.71 9.68 5.61
CA GLY A 30 5.85 10.75 6.12
C GLY A 30 4.57 11.00 5.29
N SER A 31 4.41 10.38 4.11
CA SER A 31 3.16 10.46 3.34
C SER A 31 2.17 9.37 3.74
N THR A 32 0.88 9.61 3.48
CA THR A 32 -0.13 8.57 3.53
C THR A 32 0.19 7.52 2.46
N ALA A 33 0.18 6.24 2.85
CA ALA A 33 0.40 5.14 1.91
C ALA A 33 -0.71 5.10 0.85
N PRO A 34 -0.37 4.99 -0.45
CA PRO A 34 -1.35 4.79 -1.51
C PRO A 34 -2.24 3.57 -1.23
N VAL A 35 -3.55 3.73 -1.32
CA VAL A 35 -4.48 2.66 -1.02
C VAL A 35 -4.71 1.79 -2.24
N PHE A 36 -4.74 0.48 -2.04
CA PHE A 36 -5.04 -0.50 -3.08
C PHE A 36 -5.79 -1.69 -2.50
N SER A 37 -6.34 -2.52 -3.37
CA SER A 37 -6.91 -3.81 -3.04
C SER A 37 -6.37 -4.87 -3.98
N ILE A 38 -6.07 -6.05 -3.44
CA ILE A 38 -5.49 -7.17 -4.16
C ILE A 38 -6.11 -8.48 -3.67
N LYS A 39 -6.15 -9.50 -4.52
CA LYS A 39 -6.76 -10.78 -4.22
C LYS A 39 -5.75 -11.91 -4.27
N ASN A 40 -6.01 -12.96 -3.50
CA ASN A 40 -5.42 -14.27 -3.68
C ASN A 40 -6.47 -15.36 -3.44
N GLU A 41 -6.09 -16.61 -3.50
CA GLU A 41 -6.99 -17.75 -3.25
C GLU A 41 -7.57 -17.77 -1.82
N SER A 42 -6.89 -17.14 -0.86
CA SER A 42 -7.33 -17.07 0.54
C SER A 42 -8.26 -15.90 0.84
N GLY A 43 -8.41 -14.95 -0.08
CA GLY A 43 -9.32 -13.81 0.06
C GLY A 43 -8.78 -12.49 -0.47
N ASP A 44 -9.51 -11.43 -0.18
CA ASP A 44 -9.18 -10.07 -0.58
C ASP A 44 -8.40 -9.36 0.53
N PHE A 45 -7.37 -8.62 0.16
CA PHE A 45 -6.68 -7.67 1.03
C PHE A 45 -6.97 -6.25 0.57
N SER A 46 -7.23 -5.37 1.52
CA SER A 46 -7.36 -3.93 1.27
C SER A 46 -6.54 -3.15 2.28
N LEU A 47 -5.60 -2.31 1.81
CA LEU A 47 -4.76 -1.52 2.70
C LEU A 47 -5.58 -0.51 3.52
N SER A 48 -6.69 -0.01 2.99
CA SER A 48 -7.57 0.91 3.69
C SER A 48 -8.21 0.32 4.97
N GLU A 49 -8.35 -1.02 5.04
CA GLU A 49 -8.92 -1.73 6.18
C GLU A 49 -7.89 -2.03 7.28
N MET A 50 -6.63 -1.68 7.04
CA MET A 50 -5.52 -1.96 7.97
C MET A 50 -5.29 -0.84 8.98
N ARG A 51 -6.13 0.19 9.06
CA ARG A 51 -6.02 1.23 10.07
C ARG A 51 -6.01 0.63 11.49
N GLY A 52 -5.20 1.20 12.37
CA GLY A 52 -5.00 0.69 13.72
C GLY A 52 -3.95 -0.43 13.86
N LYS A 53 -3.31 -0.84 12.76
CA LYS A 53 -2.28 -1.88 12.74
C LYS A 53 -1.02 -1.39 12.03
N TYR A 54 0.14 -1.88 12.46
CA TYR A 54 1.34 -1.81 11.64
C TYR A 54 1.24 -2.77 10.48
N VAL A 55 1.57 -2.29 9.28
CA VAL A 55 1.63 -3.10 8.05
C VAL A 55 3.05 -3.06 7.51
N LEU A 56 3.62 -4.21 7.27
CA LEU A 56 4.84 -4.37 6.48
C LEU A 56 4.47 -4.86 5.09
N LEU A 57 4.53 -3.96 4.14
CA LEU A 57 4.23 -4.21 2.74
C LEU A 57 5.54 -4.46 2.00
N SER A 58 5.74 -5.67 1.48
CA SER A 58 6.96 -6.08 0.78
C SER A 58 6.66 -6.38 -0.68
N PHE A 59 7.24 -5.60 -1.57
CA PHE A 59 7.26 -5.88 -3.02
C PHE A 59 8.57 -6.55 -3.39
N TRP A 60 8.49 -7.69 -4.07
CA TRP A 60 9.66 -8.51 -4.39
C TRP A 60 9.58 -9.14 -5.78
N SER A 61 10.73 -9.55 -6.31
CA SER A 61 10.86 -10.15 -7.64
C SER A 61 11.77 -11.37 -7.60
N LEU A 62 11.44 -12.37 -8.42
CA LEU A 62 12.30 -13.53 -8.66
C LEU A 62 13.62 -13.15 -9.35
N ASN A 63 13.59 -12.04 -10.11
CA ASN A 63 14.76 -11.52 -10.81
C ASN A 63 15.73 -10.76 -9.90
N GLU A 64 15.34 -10.53 -8.64
CA GLU A 64 16.12 -9.83 -7.61
C GLU A 64 16.35 -10.76 -6.40
N PRO A 65 17.42 -11.58 -6.39
CA PRO A 65 17.63 -12.56 -5.33
C PRO A 65 17.63 -11.99 -3.92
N GLN A 66 18.14 -10.77 -3.74
CA GLN A 66 18.14 -10.11 -2.44
C GLN A 66 16.73 -9.75 -1.96
N SER A 67 15.82 -9.38 -2.86
CA SER A 67 14.43 -9.08 -2.50
C SER A 67 13.71 -10.32 -2.00
N ARG A 68 13.98 -11.50 -2.56
CA ARG A 68 13.47 -12.79 -2.10
C ARG A 68 13.97 -13.13 -0.70
N VAL A 69 15.28 -12.94 -0.42
CA VAL A 69 15.86 -13.15 0.91
C VAL A 69 15.21 -12.20 1.93
N ASN A 70 15.09 -10.93 1.59
CA ASN A 70 14.44 -9.93 2.45
C ASN A 70 12.97 -10.30 2.72
N ASN A 71 12.25 -10.76 1.69
CA ASN A 71 10.86 -11.18 1.81
C ASN A 71 10.69 -12.30 2.85
N ALA A 72 11.52 -13.33 2.81
CA ALA A 72 11.50 -14.43 3.78
C ALA A 72 11.84 -13.96 5.21
N GLN A 73 12.83 -13.07 5.36
CA GLN A 73 13.20 -12.51 6.66
C GLN A 73 12.08 -11.64 7.24
N TYR A 74 11.45 -10.80 6.44
CA TYR A 74 10.31 -9.97 6.84
C TYR A 74 9.11 -10.82 7.26
N ALA A 75 8.80 -11.88 6.52
CA ALA A 75 7.71 -12.80 6.87
C ALA A 75 7.92 -13.42 8.25
N SER A 76 9.11 -13.99 8.49
CA SER A 76 9.47 -14.60 9.78
C SER A 76 9.41 -13.62 10.95
N LEU A 77 9.87 -12.39 10.74
CA LEU A 77 9.92 -11.39 11.79
C LEU A 77 8.54 -10.81 12.09
N ALA A 78 7.72 -10.57 11.08
CA ALA A 78 6.37 -10.03 11.24
C ALA A 78 5.47 -10.97 12.03
N ASP A 79 5.58 -12.28 11.82
CA ASP A 79 4.84 -13.29 12.58
C ASP A 79 5.14 -13.24 14.09
N SER A 80 6.37 -12.86 14.45
CA SER A 80 6.82 -12.75 15.84
C SER A 80 6.43 -11.42 16.51
N ASN A 81 6.12 -10.37 15.74
CA ASN A 81 6.05 -9.00 16.24
C ASN A 81 4.68 -8.33 16.06
N ASN A 82 3.62 -9.08 15.81
CA ASN A 82 2.26 -8.54 15.60
C ASN A 82 2.17 -7.46 14.51
N ILE A 83 3.02 -7.54 13.49
CA ILE A 83 3.00 -6.69 12.31
C ILE A 83 2.21 -7.43 11.23
N HIS A 84 1.22 -6.76 10.63
CA HIS A 84 0.49 -7.36 9.51
C HIS A 84 1.38 -7.36 8.27
N TYR A 85 1.87 -8.54 7.89
CA TYR A 85 2.75 -8.71 6.75
C TYR A 85 1.96 -8.98 5.48
N VAL A 86 2.29 -8.26 4.40
CA VAL A 86 1.72 -8.42 3.06
C VAL A 86 2.87 -8.46 2.06
N SER A 87 2.95 -9.53 1.31
CA SER A 87 3.99 -9.79 0.33
C SER A 87 3.40 -9.80 -1.08
N ILE A 88 3.96 -8.98 -1.96
CA ILE A 88 3.46 -8.83 -3.33
C ILE A 88 4.61 -9.10 -4.30
N ASN A 89 4.48 -10.14 -5.09
CA ASN A 89 5.39 -10.38 -6.20
C ASN A 89 5.06 -9.43 -7.36
N ILE A 90 6.09 -8.77 -7.91
CA ILE A 90 5.95 -7.77 -8.98
C ILE A 90 6.32 -8.28 -10.37
N ASP A 91 6.65 -9.55 -10.50
CA ASP A 91 6.99 -10.13 -11.80
C ASP A 91 5.75 -10.24 -12.69
N SER A 92 5.94 -10.02 -13.99
CA SER A 92 4.90 -10.23 -14.99
C SER A 92 4.63 -11.71 -15.28
N ASP A 93 5.65 -12.56 -15.12
CA ASP A 93 5.53 -14.02 -15.22
C ASP A 93 5.38 -14.62 -13.82
N THR A 94 4.19 -15.12 -13.53
CA THR A 94 3.86 -15.72 -12.23
C THR A 94 4.05 -17.25 -12.21
N THR A 95 4.58 -17.85 -13.27
CA THR A 95 4.66 -19.31 -13.42
C THR A 95 5.45 -19.98 -12.28
N LEU A 96 6.54 -19.36 -11.84
CA LEU A 96 7.38 -19.88 -10.76
C LEU A 96 7.03 -19.35 -9.38
N TRP A 97 6.20 -18.32 -9.30
CA TRP A 97 5.89 -17.63 -8.04
C TRP A 97 5.31 -18.58 -6.99
N SER A 98 4.29 -19.39 -7.34
CA SER A 98 3.64 -20.31 -6.41
C SER A 98 4.61 -21.38 -5.90
N GLN A 99 5.50 -21.88 -6.77
CA GLN A 99 6.53 -22.85 -6.39
C GLN A 99 7.53 -22.24 -5.40
N ILE A 100 7.91 -20.98 -5.59
CA ILE A 100 8.84 -20.30 -4.68
C ILE A 100 8.17 -20.03 -3.32
N VAL A 101 6.90 -19.67 -3.28
CA VAL A 101 6.14 -19.52 -2.03
C VAL A 101 6.20 -20.82 -1.22
N GLU A 102 6.05 -21.97 -1.87
CA GLU A 102 6.14 -23.29 -1.25
C GLU A 102 7.57 -23.62 -0.79
N ILE A 103 8.57 -23.45 -1.68
CA ILE A 103 9.99 -23.75 -1.39
C ILE A 103 10.50 -22.93 -0.20
N ASP A 104 10.13 -21.63 -0.13
CA ASP A 104 10.54 -20.73 0.94
C ASP A 104 9.68 -20.86 2.20
N ASN A 105 8.72 -21.81 2.19
CA ASN A 105 7.78 -22.06 3.28
C ASN A 105 7.06 -20.77 3.76
N LEU A 106 6.66 -19.93 2.81
CA LEU A 106 5.95 -18.68 3.10
C LEU A 106 4.46 -18.95 3.31
N ASN A 107 3.82 -18.17 4.17
CA ASN A 107 2.38 -18.28 4.38
C ASN A 107 1.64 -17.78 3.12
N ALA A 108 1.06 -18.70 2.34
CA ALA A 108 0.40 -18.41 1.07
C ALA A 108 -0.74 -17.39 1.21
N SER A 109 -1.43 -17.34 2.36
CA SER A 109 -2.53 -16.38 2.59
C SER A 109 -2.07 -14.92 2.62
N ARG A 110 -0.78 -14.67 2.77
CA ARG A 110 -0.17 -13.33 2.80
C ARG A 110 0.64 -13.01 1.54
N GLN A 111 0.60 -13.91 0.55
CA GLN A 111 1.34 -13.78 -0.70
C GLN A 111 0.38 -13.40 -1.82
N TYR A 112 0.73 -12.38 -2.57
CA TYR A 112 -0.07 -11.82 -3.66
C TYR A 112 0.80 -11.62 -4.90
N SER A 113 0.16 -11.55 -6.07
CA SER A 113 0.79 -11.11 -7.30
C SER A 113 0.27 -9.73 -7.69
N SER A 114 1.15 -8.84 -8.11
CA SER A 114 0.75 -7.51 -8.61
C SER A 114 -0.20 -7.61 -9.82
N GLN A 115 -0.18 -8.73 -10.54
CA GLN A 115 -1.09 -9.00 -11.66
C GLN A 115 -2.55 -9.16 -11.21
N ASP A 116 -2.78 -9.51 -9.93
CA ASP A 116 -4.11 -9.68 -9.34
C ASP A 116 -4.64 -8.40 -8.68
N SER A 117 -3.87 -7.31 -8.74
CA SER A 117 -4.29 -6.00 -8.26
C SER A 117 -5.39 -5.43 -9.16
N LYS A 118 -6.43 -4.89 -8.53
CA LYS A 118 -7.46 -4.12 -9.24
C LYS A 118 -6.99 -2.71 -9.60
N SER A 119 -5.89 -2.26 -9.00
CA SER A 119 -5.26 -0.98 -9.26
C SER A 119 -4.11 -1.20 -10.24
N SER A 120 -4.24 -0.70 -11.45
CA SER A 120 -3.17 -0.71 -12.46
C SER A 120 -1.96 0.14 -12.02
N ASP A 121 -2.12 0.94 -10.98
CA ASP A 121 -1.20 2.01 -10.60
C ASP A 121 -0.28 1.62 -9.45
N ILE A 122 -0.41 0.41 -8.87
CA ILE A 122 0.40 -0.03 -7.71
C ILE A 122 1.90 0.04 -7.98
N ILE A 123 2.32 -0.23 -9.22
CA ILE A 123 3.72 -0.17 -9.64
C ILE A 123 4.23 1.28 -9.62
N ASP A 124 3.41 2.20 -10.11
CA ASP A 124 3.75 3.63 -10.19
C ASP A 124 3.62 4.29 -8.81
N ASP A 125 2.53 4.05 -8.09
CA ASP A 125 2.26 4.63 -6.77
C ASP A 125 3.35 4.28 -5.74
N TYR A 126 3.91 3.07 -5.85
CA TYR A 126 4.96 2.58 -4.95
C TYR A 126 6.37 2.60 -5.58
N HIS A 127 6.55 3.27 -6.72
CA HIS A 127 7.86 3.43 -7.40
C HIS A 127 8.60 2.12 -7.67
N LEU A 128 7.88 1.09 -8.10
CA LEU A 128 8.43 -0.24 -8.29
C LEU A 128 9.11 -0.44 -9.65
N ALA A 129 8.98 0.52 -10.57
CA ALA A 129 9.67 0.48 -11.87
C ALA A 129 11.20 0.40 -11.75
N THR A 130 11.77 0.82 -10.61
CA THR A 130 13.21 0.79 -10.33
C THR A 130 13.64 -0.40 -9.47
N GLY A 131 12.72 -1.32 -9.16
CA GLY A 131 13.00 -2.54 -8.40
C GLY A 131 12.15 -2.71 -7.15
N SER A 132 12.42 -3.80 -6.46
CA SER A 132 11.73 -4.24 -5.23
C SER A 132 11.89 -3.26 -4.08
N ARG A 133 10.85 -3.11 -3.28
CA ARG A 133 10.84 -2.23 -2.09
C ARG A 133 9.96 -2.79 -0.99
N ALA A 134 10.27 -2.41 0.24
CA ALA A 134 9.40 -2.66 1.38
C ALA A 134 9.03 -1.35 2.07
N TYR A 135 7.81 -1.30 2.59
CA TYR A 135 7.26 -0.12 3.27
C TYR A 135 6.70 -0.53 4.62
N LEU A 136 7.15 0.15 5.67
CA LEU A 136 6.54 0.05 6.98
C LEU A 136 5.50 1.16 7.12
N ILE A 137 4.26 0.78 7.35
CA ILE A 137 3.10 1.66 7.44
C ILE A 137 2.57 1.58 8.88
N ASN A 138 2.43 2.72 9.52
CA ASN A 138 1.95 2.81 10.90
C ASN A 138 0.40 2.69 11.01
N PRO A 139 -0.16 2.61 12.22
CA PRO A 139 -1.61 2.50 12.44
C PRO A 139 -2.44 3.64 11.83
N ASP A 140 -1.85 4.81 11.64
CA ASP A 140 -2.50 5.96 10.99
C ASP A 140 -2.42 5.88 9.46
N GLY A 141 -1.77 4.84 8.91
CA GLY A 141 -1.58 4.62 7.47
C GLY A 141 -0.52 5.52 6.86
N ILE A 142 0.43 5.99 7.67
CA ILE A 142 1.56 6.81 7.23
C ILE A 142 2.77 5.90 7.04
N ILE A 143 3.52 6.12 5.97
CA ILE A 143 4.78 5.41 5.71
C ILE A 143 5.84 5.92 6.69
N GLU A 144 6.32 5.06 7.59
CA GLU A 144 7.37 5.37 8.55
C GLU A 144 8.77 5.04 8.03
N ALA A 145 8.89 3.99 7.22
CA ALA A 145 10.17 3.60 6.65
C ALA A 145 10.00 2.97 5.26
N VAL A 146 11.04 3.16 4.45
CA VAL A 146 11.23 2.45 3.17
C VAL A 146 12.43 1.55 3.31
N ASN A 147 12.29 0.28 2.92
CA ASN A 147 13.28 -0.78 3.10
C ASN A 147 13.78 -0.85 4.57
N PRO A 148 12.86 -1.03 5.55
CA PRO A 148 13.22 -1.04 6.96
C PRO A 148 14.24 -2.14 7.26
N SER A 149 15.21 -1.85 8.12
CA SER A 149 16.10 -2.87 8.65
C SER A 149 15.34 -3.80 9.61
N LEU A 150 15.83 -5.01 9.80
CA LEU A 150 15.23 -5.95 10.76
C LEU A 150 15.21 -5.36 12.18
N ASP A 151 16.28 -4.63 12.56
CA ASP A 151 16.36 -3.98 13.88
C ASP A 151 15.30 -2.87 14.07
N GLN A 152 14.91 -2.18 13.01
CA GLN A 152 13.80 -1.21 13.08
C GLN A 152 12.48 -1.92 13.35
N LEU A 153 12.24 -3.05 12.70
CA LEU A 153 11.00 -3.83 12.88
C LEU A 153 10.91 -4.45 14.28
N VAL A 154 12.02 -4.97 14.81
CA VAL A 154 12.08 -5.53 16.18
C VAL A 154 11.71 -4.50 17.24
N LYS A 155 12.12 -3.24 17.07
CA LYS A 155 11.84 -2.14 18.02
C LYS A 155 10.37 -1.74 18.11
N LEU A 156 9.53 -2.14 17.14
CA LEU A 156 8.10 -1.86 17.15
C LEU A 156 7.32 -2.80 18.07
N THR A 157 7.98 -3.87 18.58
CA THR A 157 7.35 -4.79 19.51
C THR A 157 7.31 -4.15 20.89
N PRO A 158 6.14 -3.89 21.49
CA PRO A 158 6.08 -3.60 22.91
C PRO A 158 6.57 -4.84 23.68
N ILE A 159 7.58 -4.64 24.53
CA ILE A 159 8.07 -5.64 25.50
C ILE A 159 6.96 -5.93 26.49
#